data_b97882e448ee3b26ec2edca543038439
#
_entry.id   b97882e448ee3b26ec2edca543038439
#
_cell.length_a   1.000
_cell.length_b   1.000
_cell.length_c   1.000
_cell.angle_alpha   90.00
_cell.angle_beta   90.00
_cell.angle_gamma   90.00
#
_symmetry.space_group_name_H-M   'P 1'
#
loop_
_entity.id
_entity.type
_entity.pdbx_description
1 polymer ?
#
loop_
_entity_poly.entity_id
_entity_poly.type
_entity_poly.pdbx_seq_one_letter_code
_entity_poly.pdbx_strand_id
1 'polypeptide(L)'
;MTTATSTIDDIRTKVEGRARISNDDALWLWKNATNEELQELATSVRNRFHQPGTCTYMVMRIINYTNVCVAQCDYCAFYKLPGQDGGYVLSHEEVFKKLDELLDLGGDLAGFNGGFNPHLPLDYYCELFAAIRARYGDTLEFYALTIAEFMYLADHAKLDFATAALRFKQAGVRWITGGGSEILTEDFRRRHSKFKYTVAQYFEAQKAIVEAGLNTTTTMVIGFDETIEERIEHLDRTRKFQDETGGLVSFLCWTFKPYFTQIGGIEITTGEYLRHLALSRIYLDNIPRVRTSVLTQNARALEGLLYGADDFDLPIEDEVTQKAGATISLKFDEMLDVARSLGFTPTYRHVARQPRT
;
A
#
# COMPACT_ATOMS: atom_id res chain seq x y z
N MET A 1 -11.26 -35.23 14.12
CA MET A 1 -11.01 -34.33 15.24
C MET A 1 -11.90 -33.12 15.03
N THR A 2 -12.93 -32.96 15.83
CA THR A 2 -13.77 -31.75 15.81
C THR A 2 -12.89 -30.59 16.29
N THR A 3 -12.51 -29.71 15.37
CA THR A 3 -11.88 -28.43 15.72
C THR A 3 -12.86 -27.68 16.62
N ALA A 4 -12.49 -27.43 17.86
CA ALA A 4 -13.27 -26.57 18.75
C ALA A 4 -13.48 -25.24 18.04
N THR A 5 -14.75 -24.84 17.90
CA THR A 5 -15.09 -23.56 17.27
C THR A 5 -14.57 -22.46 18.19
N SER A 6 -13.66 -21.59 17.72
CA SER A 6 -13.17 -20.44 18.47
C SER A 6 -14.34 -19.57 18.94
N THR A 7 -14.23 -19.02 20.13
CA THR A 7 -15.17 -18.00 20.65
C THR A 7 -14.48 -16.63 20.68
N ILE A 8 -15.24 -15.56 20.84
CA ILE A 8 -14.66 -14.22 20.98
C ILE A 8 -13.74 -14.15 22.21
N ASP A 9 -14.08 -14.82 23.30
CA ASP A 9 -13.29 -14.82 24.54
C ASP A 9 -11.97 -15.59 24.38
N ASP A 10 -11.96 -16.69 23.60
CA ASP A 10 -10.73 -17.40 23.24
C ASP A 10 -9.79 -16.50 22.43
N ILE A 11 -10.35 -15.78 21.45
CA ILE A 11 -9.57 -14.87 20.58
C ILE A 11 -9.09 -13.67 21.38
N ARG A 12 -9.93 -13.08 22.25
CA ARG A 12 -9.55 -12.00 23.15
C ARG A 12 -8.38 -12.40 24.04
N THR A 13 -8.46 -13.59 24.65
CA THR A 13 -7.39 -14.15 25.48
C THR A 13 -6.09 -14.28 24.70
N LYS A 14 -6.13 -14.77 23.45
CA LYS A 14 -4.95 -14.83 22.58
C LYS A 14 -4.37 -13.43 22.35
N VAL A 15 -5.21 -12.49 21.92
CA VAL A 15 -4.77 -11.13 21.61
C VAL A 15 -4.17 -10.47 22.84
N GLU A 16 -4.83 -10.46 23.99
CA GLU A 16 -4.32 -9.85 25.25
C GLU A 16 -3.03 -10.51 25.73
N GLY A 17 -2.94 -11.84 25.61
CA GLY A 17 -1.75 -12.62 25.93
C GLY A 17 -0.64 -12.50 24.89
N ARG A 18 -0.80 -11.69 23.83
CA ARG A 18 0.14 -11.55 22.69
C ARG A 18 0.38 -12.85 21.93
N ALA A 19 -0.52 -13.81 22.04
CA ALA A 19 -0.54 -14.98 21.18
C ALA A 19 -1.19 -14.61 19.83
N ARG A 20 -0.76 -15.30 18.80
CA ARG A 20 -1.25 -15.06 17.44
C ARG A 20 -2.60 -15.71 17.19
N ILE A 21 -3.44 -15.02 16.45
CA ILE A 21 -4.65 -15.61 15.90
C ILE A 21 -4.32 -16.46 14.68
N SER A 22 -5.07 -17.55 14.50
CA SER A 22 -5.00 -18.43 13.32
C SER A 22 -5.87 -17.91 12.18
N ASN A 23 -5.78 -18.56 11.02
CA ASN A 23 -6.68 -18.27 9.88
C ASN A 23 -8.14 -18.57 10.24
N ASP A 24 -8.39 -19.63 11.02
CA ASP A 24 -9.73 -19.98 11.49
C ASP A 24 -10.28 -18.93 12.46
N ASP A 25 -9.45 -18.41 13.38
CA ASP A 25 -9.82 -17.29 14.26
C ASP A 25 -10.17 -16.03 13.44
N ALA A 26 -9.37 -15.73 12.42
CA ALA A 26 -9.61 -14.57 11.54
C ALA A 26 -10.92 -14.71 10.76
N LEU A 27 -11.19 -15.91 10.24
CA LEU A 27 -12.44 -16.22 9.55
C LEU A 27 -13.63 -16.14 10.50
N TRP A 28 -13.47 -16.61 11.74
CA TRP A 28 -14.49 -16.50 12.77
C TRP A 28 -14.79 -15.04 13.11
N LEU A 29 -13.77 -14.22 13.33
CA LEU A 29 -13.89 -12.78 13.58
C LEU A 29 -14.65 -12.07 12.46
N TRP A 30 -14.29 -12.37 11.19
CA TRP A 30 -14.97 -11.79 10.05
C TRP A 30 -16.45 -12.08 10.02
N LYS A 31 -16.84 -13.33 10.33
CA LYS A 31 -18.22 -13.81 10.22
C LYS A 31 -19.09 -13.46 11.41
N ASN A 32 -18.52 -13.40 12.61
CA ASN A 32 -19.30 -13.41 13.84
C ASN A 32 -19.07 -12.21 14.77
N ALA A 33 -17.87 -11.60 14.76
CA ALA A 33 -17.58 -10.50 15.66
C ALA A 33 -18.39 -9.24 15.33
N THR A 34 -18.82 -8.50 16.36
CA THR A 34 -19.40 -7.17 16.21
C THR A 34 -18.33 -6.15 15.81
N ASN A 35 -18.75 -4.96 15.38
CA ASN A 35 -17.80 -3.90 15.07
C ASN A 35 -17.05 -3.44 16.33
N GLU A 36 -17.74 -3.37 17.46
CA GLU A 36 -17.18 -2.98 18.75
C GLU A 36 -16.10 -3.96 19.22
N GLU A 37 -16.33 -5.28 19.08
CA GLU A 37 -15.35 -6.31 19.39
C GLU A 37 -14.11 -6.21 18.47
N LEU A 38 -14.31 -5.96 17.18
CA LEU A 38 -13.20 -5.75 16.25
C LEU A 38 -12.40 -4.48 16.58
N GLN A 39 -13.05 -3.38 16.95
CA GLN A 39 -12.39 -2.14 17.36
C GLN A 39 -11.56 -2.35 18.64
N GLU A 40 -12.12 -3.03 19.64
CA GLU A 40 -11.43 -3.34 20.89
C GLU A 40 -10.15 -4.15 20.65
N LEU A 41 -10.26 -5.25 19.93
CA LEU A 41 -9.13 -6.13 19.61
C LEU A 41 -8.08 -5.42 18.76
N ALA A 42 -8.50 -4.71 17.72
CA ALA A 42 -7.57 -3.98 16.82
C ALA A 42 -6.85 -2.86 17.58
N THR A 43 -7.56 -2.12 18.44
CA THR A 43 -6.97 -1.08 19.30
C THR A 43 -5.97 -1.66 20.27
N SER A 44 -6.27 -2.82 20.88
CA SER A 44 -5.32 -3.54 21.76
C SER A 44 -4.02 -3.86 21.04
N VAL A 45 -4.07 -4.38 19.79
CA VAL A 45 -2.88 -4.66 19.01
C VAL A 45 -2.16 -3.38 18.58
N ARG A 46 -2.89 -2.35 18.13
CA ARG A 46 -2.32 -1.05 17.76
C ARG A 46 -1.53 -0.42 18.91
N ASN A 47 -2.07 -0.47 20.10
CA ASN A 47 -1.47 0.15 21.30
C ASN A 47 -0.17 -0.54 21.78
N ARG A 48 0.22 -1.66 21.15
CA ARG A 48 1.54 -2.26 21.36
C ARG A 48 2.66 -1.47 20.68
N PHE A 49 2.32 -0.69 19.65
CA PHE A 49 3.24 0.07 18.81
C PHE A 49 3.13 1.57 19.01
N HIS A 50 1.95 2.08 19.32
CA HIS A 50 1.64 3.51 19.37
C HIS A 50 0.88 3.88 20.62
N GLN A 51 1.11 5.11 21.11
CA GLN A 51 0.37 5.63 22.26
C GLN A 51 -1.11 5.78 21.91
N PRO A 52 -2.02 5.49 22.87
CA PRO A 52 -3.45 5.76 22.70
C PRO A 52 -3.73 7.22 22.34
N GLY A 53 -4.73 7.45 21.49
CA GLY A 53 -5.14 8.79 21.09
C GLY A 53 -4.16 9.52 20.16
N THR A 54 -3.09 8.89 19.69
CA THR A 54 -2.16 9.50 18.71
C THR A 54 -2.34 8.88 17.33
N CYS A 55 -2.11 9.65 16.27
CA CYS A 55 -1.96 9.13 14.91
C CYS A 55 -0.96 9.98 14.14
N THR A 56 -0.43 9.43 13.06
CA THR A 56 0.43 10.19 12.15
C THR A 56 -0.23 10.38 10.80
N TYR A 57 0.21 11.41 10.06
CA TYR A 57 -0.22 11.62 8.69
C TYR A 57 0.91 12.13 7.82
N MET A 58 0.74 11.95 6.51
CA MET A 58 1.65 12.48 5.48
C MET A 58 0.83 13.20 4.42
N VAL A 59 1.41 14.23 3.81
CA VAL A 59 0.91 14.79 2.57
C VAL A 59 1.75 14.22 1.44
N MET A 60 1.09 13.52 0.51
CA MET A 60 1.80 12.83 -0.56
C MET A 60 1.17 13.05 -1.94
N ARG A 61 2.00 12.99 -2.96
CA ARG A 61 1.58 13.00 -4.35
C ARG A 61 2.01 11.71 -5.03
N ILE A 62 1.09 11.05 -5.71
CA ILE A 62 1.43 9.96 -6.61
C ILE A 62 1.70 10.54 -7.99
N ILE A 63 2.89 10.34 -8.51
CA ILE A 63 3.29 10.78 -9.85
C ILE A 63 3.21 9.58 -10.77
N ASN A 64 2.20 9.60 -11.64
CA ASN A 64 2.01 8.59 -12.66
C ASN A 64 2.82 9.01 -13.89
N TYR A 65 4.10 8.62 -13.94
CA TYR A 65 5.07 9.09 -14.93
C TYR A 65 4.87 8.49 -16.32
N THR A 66 4.16 7.38 -16.46
CA THR A 66 3.71 6.80 -17.73
C THR A 66 2.46 5.94 -17.53
N ASN A 67 1.54 6.00 -18.49
CA ASN A 67 0.40 5.09 -18.55
C ASN A 67 0.58 3.97 -19.56
N VAL A 68 1.70 3.93 -20.29
CA VAL A 68 1.99 2.85 -21.23
C VAL A 68 2.33 1.59 -20.46
N CYS A 69 1.56 0.50 -20.67
CA CYS A 69 1.68 -0.71 -19.86
C CYS A 69 1.33 -1.97 -20.65
N VAL A 70 2.18 -2.99 -20.57
CA VAL A 70 1.96 -4.31 -21.19
C VAL A 70 1.33 -5.33 -20.22
N ALA A 71 1.13 -4.99 -18.94
CA ALA A 71 0.56 -5.89 -17.94
C ALA A 71 -0.93 -6.21 -18.15
N GLN A 72 -1.69 -5.31 -18.77
CA GLN A 72 -3.08 -5.50 -19.18
C GLN A 72 -4.01 -6.06 -18.07
N CYS A 73 -3.84 -5.55 -16.84
CA CYS A 73 -4.70 -5.95 -15.73
C CYS A 73 -6.13 -5.51 -15.99
N ASP A 74 -7.08 -6.41 -15.87
CA ASP A 74 -8.50 -6.17 -16.17
C ASP A 74 -9.19 -5.19 -15.19
N TYR A 75 -8.59 -4.99 -14.02
CA TYR A 75 -9.02 -4.03 -13.00
C TYR A 75 -8.39 -2.63 -13.14
N CYS A 76 -7.52 -2.39 -14.12
CA CYS A 76 -6.83 -1.11 -14.29
C CYS A 76 -7.50 -0.26 -15.37
N ALA A 77 -8.06 0.90 -14.97
CA ALA A 77 -8.64 1.88 -15.90
C ALA A 77 -7.59 2.83 -16.52
N PHE A 78 -6.36 2.76 -16.08
CA PHE A 78 -5.34 3.76 -16.37
C PHE A 78 -4.50 3.43 -17.62
N TYR A 79 -4.18 2.16 -17.85
CA TYR A 79 -3.19 1.77 -18.82
C TYR A 79 -3.59 2.04 -20.28
N LYS A 80 -2.56 2.30 -21.10
CA LYS A 80 -2.59 2.30 -22.56
C LYS A 80 -1.58 1.30 -23.10
N LEU A 81 -1.93 0.58 -24.16
CA LEU A 81 -0.98 -0.28 -24.85
C LEU A 81 0.08 0.55 -25.57
N PRO A 82 1.29 0.01 -25.79
CA PRO A 82 2.30 0.67 -26.62
C PRO A 82 1.75 1.08 -27.98
N GLY A 83 1.91 2.35 -28.34
CA GLY A 83 1.38 2.92 -29.59
C GLY A 83 -0.11 3.27 -29.58
N GLN A 84 -0.83 3.05 -28.49
CA GLN A 84 -2.24 3.44 -28.35
C GLN A 84 -2.34 4.95 -28.07
N ASP A 85 -3.34 5.59 -28.69
CA ASP A 85 -3.64 7.02 -28.48
C ASP A 85 -3.85 7.34 -26.99
N GLY A 86 -3.27 8.46 -26.55
CA GLY A 86 -3.29 8.91 -25.16
C GLY A 86 -2.27 8.21 -24.27
N GLY A 87 -1.37 7.39 -24.84
CA GLY A 87 -0.17 6.93 -24.13
C GLY A 87 0.82 8.07 -23.95
N TYR A 88 1.44 8.17 -22.76
CA TYR A 88 2.41 9.23 -22.44
C TYR A 88 3.56 8.73 -21.58
N VAL A 89 4.63 9.53 -21.58
CA VAL A 89 5.74 9.48 -20.62
C VAL A 89 6.00 10.94 -20.21
N LEU A 90 6.00 11.22 -18.91
CA LEU A 90 6.34 12.56 -18.41
C LEU A 90 7.84 12.83 -18.61
N SER A 91 8.16 14.03 -19.05
CA SER A 91 9.53 14.52 -19.04
C SER A 91 10.02 14.77 -17.60
N HIS A 92 11.34 14.83 -17.41
CA HIS A 92 11.91 15.18 -16.11
C HIS A 92 11.42 16.55 -15.61
N GLU A 93 11.22 17.51 -16.51
CA GLU A 93 10.71 18.85 -16.17
C GLU A 93 9.27 18.79 -15.62
N GLU A 94 8.41 17.98 -16.25
CA GLU A 94 7.04 17.76 -15.76
C GLU A 94 7.03 17.07 -14.39
N VAL A 95 7.92 16.09 -14.19
CA VAL A 95 8.10 15.46 -12.88
C VAL A 95 8.58 16.46 -11.84
N PHE A 96 9.59 17.27 -12.14
CA PHE A 96 10.10 18.28 -11.21
C PHE A 96 9.04 19.32 -10.87
N LYS A 97 8.26 19.80 -11.83
CA LYS A 97 7.14 20.69 -11.58
C LYS A 97 6.15 20.09 -10.57
N LYS A 98 5.78 18.82 -10.74
CA LYS A 98 4.89 18.12 -9.80
C LYS A 98 5.50 17.99 -8.40
N LEU A 99 6.82 17.83 -8.29
CA LEU A 99 7.53 17.78 -7.01
C LEU A 99 7.62 19.16 -6.35
N ASP A 100 7.86 20.20 -7.11
CA ASP A 100 7.85 21.58 -6.60
C ASP A 100 6.44 21.96 -6.07
N GLU A 101 5.37 21.64 -6.81
CA GLU A 101 3.98 21.83 -6.37
C GLU A 101 3.64 21.02 -5.10
N LEU A 102 4.20 19.80 -4.94
CA LEU A 102 4.04 19.01 -3.72
C LEU A 102 4.62 19.74 -2.50
N LEU A 103 5.84 20.28 -2.64
CA LEU A 103 6.51 21.06 -1.58
C LEU A 103 5.74 22.34 -1.25
N ASP A 104 5.21 23.05 -2.25
CA ASP A 104 4.39 24.25 -2.07
C ASP A 104 3.10 23.99 -1.30
N LEU A 105 2.54 22.77 -1.42
CA LEU A 105 1.38 22.30 -0.66
C LEU A 105 1.74 21.73 0.72
N GLY A 106 2.99 21.85 1.14
CA GLY A 106 3.47 21.38 2.45
C GLY A 106 3.70 19.87 2.54
N GLY A 107 3.70 19.15 1.41
CA GLY A 107 4.03 17.75 1.36
C GLY A 107 5.53 17.51 1.14
N ASP A 108 6.03 16.35 1.57
CA ASP A 108 7.44 15.97 1.40
C ASP A 108 7.62 14.50 0.94
N LEU A 109 6.54 13.88 0.49
CA LEU A 109 6.54 12.49 0.01
C LEU A 109 5.95 12.36 -1.39
N ALA A 110 6.73 11.96 -2.37
CA ALA A 110 6.26 11.56 -3.68
C ALA A 110 6.21 10.04 -3.82
N GLY A 111 5.13 9.50 -4.37
CA GLY A 111 5.07 8.10 -4.82
C GLY A 111 5.12 8.04 -6.34
N PHE A 112 5.94 7.18 -6.90
CA PHE A 112 5.99 6.93 -8.33
C PHE A 112 5.27 5.61 -8.64
N ASN A 113 4.30 5.69 -9.51
CA ASN A 113 3.50 4.55 -9.94
C ASN A 113 3.14 4.72 -11.42
N GLY A 114 3.64 3.84 -12.27
CA GLY A 114 3.41 3.89 -13.71
C GLY A 114 3.09 2.54 -14.32
N GLY A 115 3.17 2.48 -15.64
CA GLY A 115 2.96 1.25 -16.39
C GLY A 115 4.26 0.48 -16.65
N PHE A 116 4.13 -0.80 -16.99
CA PHE A 116 5.20 -1.63 -17.54
C PHE A 116 5.45 -1.18 -18.98
N ASN A 117 6.26 -0.13 -19.14
CA ASN A 117 6.53 0.49 -20.42
C ASN A 117 7.76 -0.18 -21.09
N PRO A 118 7.60 -0.90 -22.21
CA PRO A 118 8.70 -1.62 -22.86
C PRO A 118 9.71 -0.69 -23.53
N HIS A 119 9.41 0.60 -23.66
CA HIS A 119 10.32 1.58 -24.28
C HIS A 119 11.19 2.32 -23.27
N LEU A 120 10.96 2.11 -21.95
CA LEU A 120 11.76 2.74 -20.90
C LEU A 120 12.70 1.71 -20.26
N PRO A 121 14.02 1.80 -20.52
CA PRO A 121 14.99 0.90 -19.90
C PRO A 121 15.20 1.26 -18.42
N LEU A 122 15.73 0.34 -17.63
CA LEU A 122 16.05 0.55 -16.20
C LEU A 122 16.91 1.81 -15.98
N ASP A 123 17.81 2.12 -16.91
CA ASP A 123 18.68 3.29 -16.82
C ASP A 123 17.89 4.61 -16.80
N TYR A 124 16.80 4.73 -17.57
CA TYR A 124 15.92 5.89 -17.54
C TYR A 124 15.42 6.17 -16.12
N TYR A 125 15.01 5.14 -15.38
CA TYR A 125 14.52 5.29 -14.01
C TYR A 125 15.65 5.64 -13.04
N CYS A 126 16.81 5.03 -13.19
CA CYS A 126 17.97 5.37 -12.38
C CYS A 126 18.41 6.83 -12.57
N GLU A 127 18.42 7.33 -13.81
CA GLU A 127 18.72 8.72 -14.13
C GLU A 127 17.70 9.68 -13.54
N LEU A 128 16.41 9.39 -13.68
CA LEU A 128 15.33 10.19 -13.09
C LEU A 128 15.48 10.28 -11.56
N PHE A 129 15.62 9.14 -10.88
CA PHE A 129 15.72 9.13 -9.40
C PHE A 129 17.01 9.76 -8.89
N ALA A 130 18.13 9.59 -9.60
CA ALA A 130 19.37 10.27 -9.28
C ALA A 130 19.24 11.81 -9.43
N ALA A 131 18.56 12.27 -10.47
CA ALA A 131 18.29 13.69 -10.69
C ALA A 131 17.37 14.29 -9.60
N ILE A 132 16.33 13.53 -9.18
CA ILE A 132 15.45 13.93 -8.07
C ILE A 132 16.26 14.03 -6.78
N ARG A 133 17.07 13.02 -6.47
CA ARG A 133 17.90 13.02 -5.25
C ARG A 133 18.93 14.15 -5.25
N ALA A 134 19.54 14.44 -6.39
CA ALA A 134 20.48 15.54 -6.54
C ALA A 134 19.82 16.90 -6.33
N ARG A 135 18.58 17.10 -6.82
CA ARG A 135 17.87 18.38 -6.73
C ARG A 135 17.28 18.65 -5.35
N TYR A 136 16.66 17.65 -4.72
CA TYR A 136 15.86 17.83 -3.50
C TYR A 136 16.54 17.31 -2.23
N GLY A 137 17.57 16.47 -2.33
CA GLY A 137 18.29 15.91 -1.18
C GLY A 137 17.35 15.18 -0.20
N ASP A 138 17.41 15.61 1.07
CA ASP A 138 16.55 15.11 2.16
C ASP A 138 15.34 16.03 2.44
N THR A 139 15.10 17.05 1.61
CA THR A 139 13.89 17.88 1.72
C THR A 139 12.65 17.10 1.29
N LEU A 140 12.83 16.17 0.35
CA LEU A 140 11.79 15.35 -0.21
C LEU A 140 12.21 13.87 -0.19
N GLU A 141 11.31 12.99 0.24
CA GLU A 141 11.47 11.56 0.06
C GLU A 141 10.56 11.06 -1.07
N PHE A 142 10.96 9.94 -1.69
CA PHE A 142 10.15 9.36 -2.72
C PHE A 142 10.13 7.81 -2.65
N TYR A 143 8.96 7.27 -2.90
CA TYR A 143 8.71 5.88 -3.16
C TYR A 143 8.90 5.66 -4.66
N ALA A 144 10.04 5.07 -5.04
CA ALA A 144 10.53 5.10 -6.41
C ALA A 144 9.68 4.29 -7.40
N LEU A 145 9.22 3.13 -6.98
CA LEU A 145 8.49 2.16 -7.81
C LEU A 145 7.57 1.32 -6.92
N THR A 146 6.60 0.67 -7.55
CA THR A 146 5.96 -0.51 -6.98
C THR A 146 6.86 -1.74 -7.13
N ILE A 147 6.69 -2.77 -6.30
CA ILE A 147 7.41 -4.04 -6.46
C ILE A 147 7.14 -4.65 -7.84
N ALA A 148 5.92 -4.55 -8.33
CA ALA A 148 5.58 -5.09 -9.65
C ALA A 148 6.34 -4.39 -10.79
N GLU A 149 6.50 -3.07 -10.73
CA GLU A 149 7.33 -2.33 -11.71
C GLU A 149 8.81 -2.69 -11.56
N PHE A 150 9.30 -2.79 -10.33
CA PHE A 150 10.67 -3.21 -10.04
C PHE A 150 10.98 -4.59 -10.67
N MET A 151 10.08 -5.56 -10.49
CA MET A 151 10.22 -6.89 -11.08
C MET A 151 10.26 -6.85 -12.61
N TYR A 152 9.33 -6.07 -13.20
CA TYR A 152 9.29 -5.88 -14.63
C TYR A 152 10.60 -5.28 -15.19
N LEU A 153 11.13 -4.26 -14.53
CA LEU A 153 12.36 -3.60 -14.94
C LEU A 153 13.59 -4.48 -14.77
N ALA A 154 13.66 -5.28 -13.72
CA ALA A 154 14.72 -6.26 -13.52
C ALA A 154 14.71 -7.31 -14.65
N ASP A 155 13.55 -7.88 -14.95
CA ASP A 155 13.37 -8.85 -16.02
C ASP A 155 13.69 -8.24 -17.40
N HIS A 156 13.16 -7.05 -17.69
CA HIS A 156 13.42 -6.32 -18.94
C HIS A 156 14.91 -6.01 -19.13
N ALA A 157 15.63 -5.69 -18.06
CA ALA A 157 17.07 -5.46 -18.07
C ALA A 157 17.90 -6.76 -18.02
N LYS A 158 17.26 -7.93 -17.90
CA LYS A 158 17.90 -9.24 -17.71
C LYS A 158 18.83 -9.27 -16.49
N LEU A 159 18.41 -8.66 -15.39
CA LEU A 159 19.09 -8.63 -14.11
C LEU A 159 18.34 -9.49 -13.10
N ASP A 160 19.07 -10.11 -12.18
CA ASP A 160 18.45 -10.62 -10.96
C ASP A 160 17.96 -9.47 -10.04
N PHE A 161 17.06 -9.79 -9.12
CA PHE A 161 16.46 -8.79 -8.25
C PHE A 161 17.48 -8.11 -7.32
N ALA A 162 18.50 -8.84 -6.87
CA ALA A 162 19.54 -8.28 -6.01
C ALA A 162 20.37 -7.21 -6.75
N THR A 163 20.81 -7.52 -7.98
CA THR A 163 21.52 -6.57 -8.82
C THR A 163 20.67 -5.36 -9.17
N ALA A 164 19.40 -5.55 -9.54
CA ALA A 164 18.49 -4.45 -9.84
C ALA A 164 18.26 -3.54 -8.60
N ALA A 165 18.06 -4.12 -7.40
CA ALA A 165 17.88 -3.37 -6.17
C ALA A 165 19.13 -2.51 -5.83
N LEU A 166 20.32 -3.06 -6.01
CA LEU A 166 21.58 -2.31 -5.80
C LEU A 166 21.73 -1.16 -6.80
N ARG A 167 21.31 -1.33 -8.06
CA ARG A 167 21.33 -0.24 -9.05
C ARG A 167 20.40 0.90 -8.66
N PHE A 168 19.17 0.61 -8.23
CA PHE A 168 18.26 1.63 -7.72
C PHE A 168 18.81 2.31 -6.47
N LYS A 169 19.40 1.56 -5.54
CA LYS A 169 20.04 2.14 -4.36
C LYS A 169 21.17 3.10 -4.73
N GLN A 170 22.02 2.74 -5.70
CA GLN A 170 23.09 3.61 -6.21
C GLN A 170 22.55 4.89 -6.87
N ALA A 171 21.37 4.82 -7.47
CA ALA A 171 20.65 5.97 -8.01
C ALA A 171 19.96 6.85 -6.92
N GLY A 172 20.20 6.58 -5.63
CA GLY A 172 19.65 7.36 -4.53
C GLY A 172 18.25 6.96 -4.08
N VAL A 173 17.71 5.86 -4.61
CA VAL A 173 16.44 5.27 -4.14
C VAL A 173 16.62 4.72 -2.72
N ARG A 174 15.65 4.99 -1.85
CA ARG A 174 15.60 4.47 -0.48
C ARG A 174 14.37 3.60 -0.23
N TRP A 175 13.35 3.72 -1.06
CA TRP A 175 12.06 3.06 -0.91
C TRP A 175 11.56 2.46 -2.22
N ILE A 176 11.14 1.20 -2.17
CA ILE A 176 10.33 0.53 -3.20
C ILE A 176 9.10 -0.05 -2.49
N THR A 177 7.90 0.35 -2.90
CA THR A 177 6.67 0.07 -2.16
C THR A 177 5.98 -1.22 -2.59
N GLY A 178 5.14 -1.77 -1.71
CA GLY A 178 4.41 -3.01 -1.92
C GLY A 178 3.34 -3.01 -3.03
N GLY A 179 3.24 -1.94 -3.83
CA GLY A 179 2.24 -1.85 -4.90
C GLY A 179 2.36 -2.97 -5.94
N GLY A 180 1.23 -3.27 -6.59
CA GLY A 180 1.10 -4.37 -7.53
C GLY A 180 0.85 -5.73 -6.88
N SER A 181 0.62 -5.76 -5.56
CA SER A 181 0.23 -6.95 -4.81
C SER A 181 -1.23 -7.32 -5.04
N GLU A 182 -2.12 -6.36 -5.03
CA GLU A 182 -3.58 -6.49 -4.98
C GLU A 182 -3.98 -7.57 -3.94
N ILE A 183 -4.21 -8.80 -4.36
CA ILE A 183 -4.41 -9.99 -3.51
C ILE A 183 -3.32 -11.02 -3.83
N LEU A 184 -2.50 -11.38 -2.85
CA LEU A 184 -1.36 -12.30 -3.01
C LEU A 184 -1.78 -13.76 -2.85
N THR A 185 -2.72 -14.19 -3.70
CA THR A 185 -3.08 -15.60 -3.89
C THR A 185 -2.92 -15.98 -5.36
N GLU A 186 -2.53 -17.22 -5.64
CA GLU A 186 -2.30 -17.66 -7.03
C GLU A 186 -3.62 -17.69 -7.82
N ASP A 187 -4.74 -17.98 -7.15
CA ASP A 187 -6.05 -18.05 -7.79
C ASP A 187 -6.53 -16.67 -8.22
N PHE A 188 -6.41 -15.66 -7.38
CA PHE A 188 -6.74 -14.28 -7.74
C PHE A 188 -5.86 -13.79 -8.89
N ARG A 189 -4.55 -14.04 -8.84
CA ARG A 189 -3.62 -13.60 -9.88
C ARG A 189 -3.91 -14.26 -11.23
N ARG A 190 -4.30 -15.53 -11.25
CA ARG A 190 -4.74 -16.21 -12.49
C ARG A 190 -6.02 -15.60 -13.07
N ARG A 191 -6.93 -15.13 -12.22
CA ARG A 191 -8.18 -14.46 -12.68
C ARG A 191 -7.87 -13.10 -13.27
N HIS A 192 -7.10 -12.25 -12.58
CA HIS A 192 -7.05 -10.80 -12.82
C HIS A 192 -5.68 -10.24 -13.22
N SER A 193 -4.61 -10.97 -13.04
CA SER A 193 -3.24 -10.46 -13.25
C SER A 193 -2.39 -11.43 -14.08
N LYS A 194 -2.92 -11.93 -15.18
CA LYS A 194 -2.34 -13.02 -16.00
C LYS A 194 -0.91 -12.74 -16.50
N PHE A 195 -0.56 -11.48 -16.71
CA PHE A 195 0.77 -11.06 -17.19
C PHE A 195 1.64 -10.46 -16.09
N LYS A 196 1.23 -10.60 -14.84
CA LYS A 196 2.05 -10.29 -13.67
C LYS A 196 2.72 -11.56 -13.13
N TYR A 197 3.65 -11.34 -12.23
CA TYR A 197 4.45 -12.37 -11.61
C TYR A 197 3.66 -13.21 -10.59
N THR A 198 4.16 -14.41 -10.29
CA THR A 198 3.61 -15.29 -9.26
C THR A 198 3.77 -14.68 -7.86
N VAL A 199 3.02 -15.19 -6.89
CA VAL A 199 3.16 -14.77 -5.48
C VAL A 199 4.56 -15.05 -4.95
N ALA A 200 5.13 -16.19 -5.30
CA ALA A 200 6.49 -16.56 -4.87
C ALA A 200 7.53 -15.57 -5.40
N GLN A 201 7.48 -15.23 -6.70
CA GLN A 201 8.37 -14.23 -7.30
C GLN A 201 8.20 -12.84 -6.68
N TYR A 202 6.97 -12.46 -6.32
CA TYR A 202 6.70 -11.17 -5.64
C TYR A 202 7.45 -11.09 -4.31
N PHE A 203 7.37 -12.12 -3.46
CA PHE A 203 8.08 -12.12 -2.19
C PHE A 203 9.59 -12.28 -2.35
N GLU A 204 10.07 -13.01 -3.36
CA GLU A 204 11.49 -13.07 -3.72
C GLU A 204 12.05 -11.68 -4.06
N ALA A 205 11.34 -10.92 -4.91
CA ALA A 205 11.71 -9.56 -5.25
C ALA A 205 11.68 -8.63 -4.02
N GLN A 206 10.64 -8.74 -3.19
CA GLN A 206 10.53 -7.94 -1.96
C GLN A 206 11.66 -8.26 -0.97
N LYS A 207 12.06 -9.53 -0.87
CA LYS A 207 13.19 -9.95 -0.05
C LYS A 207 14.51 -9.36 -0.54
N ALA A 208 14.76 -9.39 -1.84
CA ALA A 208 15.95 -8.77 -2.44
C ALA A 208 16.01 -7.25 -2.18
N ILE A 209 14.87 -6.56 -2.18
CA ILE A 209 14.76 -5.14 -1.82
C ILE A 209 15.20 -4.93 -0.37
N VAL A 210 14.70 -5.74 0.56
CA VAL A 210 15.06 -5.67 2.00
C VAL A 210 16.53 -5.97 2.20
N GLU A 211 17.05 -7.04 1.59
CA GLU A 211 18.45 -7.47 1.69
C GLU A 211 19.42 -6.43 1.09
N ALA A 212 19.00 -5.69 0.08
CA ALA A 212 19.76 -4.54 -0.42
C ALA A 212 19.78 -3.34 0.55
N GLY A 213 19.03 -3.40 1.66
CA GLY A 213 18.89 -2.33 2.64
C GLY A 213 18.03 -1.17 2.13
N LEU A 214 17.07 -1.44 1.28
CA LEU A 214 16.00 -0.53 0.89
C LEU A 214 14.78 -0.74 1.80
N ASN A 215 14.06 0.34 2.08
CA ASN A 215 12.80 0.24 2.82
C ASN A 215 11.68 -0.24 1.90
N THR A 216 10.74 -1.00 2.45
CA THR A 216 9.56 -1.44 1.73
C THR A 216 8.31 -1.42 2.60
N THR A 217 7.16 -1.42 1.95
CA THR A 217 5.85 -1.51 2.57
C THR A 217 5.12 -2.74 2.05
N THR A 218 3.99 -3.07 2.62
CA THR A 218 3.08 -4.05 2.03
C THR A 218 1.72 -3.41 1.80
N THR A 219 1.05 -3.84 0.75
CA THR A 219 -0.23 -3.28 0.33
C THR A 219 -1.22 -4.37 -0.01
N MET A 220 -2.50 -4.02 0.02
CA MET A 220 -3.61 -4.87 -0.40
C MET A 220 -4.66 -4.02 -1.07
N VAL A 221 -5.38 -4.57 -2.02
CA VAL A 221 -6.58 -3.94 -2.60
C VAL A 221 -7.72 -4.95 -2.47
N ILE A 222 -8.84 -4.53 -1.88
CA ILE A 222 -10.02 -5.39 -1.67
C ILE A 222 -11.23 -4.83 -2.38
N GLY A 223 -12.23 -5.69 -2.62
CA GLY A 223 -13.48 -5.30 -3.26
C GLY A 223 -13.55 -5.65 -4.75
N PHE A 224 -12.75 -6.61 -5.18
CA PHE A 224 -12.90 -7.31 -6.46
C PHE A 224 -13.93 -8.44 -6.32
N ASP A 225 -13.58 -9.64 -6.76
CA ASP A 225 -14.30 -10.89 -6.55
C ASP A 225 -13.59 -11.84 -5.56
N GLU A 226 -12.60 -11.32 -4.84
CA GLU A 226 -11.83 -12.12 -3.89
C GLU A 226 -12.69 -12.60 -2.72
N THR A 227 -12.42 -13.79 -2.24
CA THR A 227 -13.07 -14.36 -1.06
C THR A 227 -12.41 -13.84 0.22
N ILE A 228 -13.10 -14.01 1.36
CA ILE A 228 -12.48 -13.68 2.66
C ILE A 228 -11.29 -14.58 2.97
N GLU A 229 -11.32 -15.82 2.52
CA GLU A 229 -10.23 -16.78 2.65
C GLU A 229 -9.00 -16.29 1.86
N GLU A 230 -9.16 -15.75 0.66
CA GLU A 230 -8.08 -15.12 -0.12
C GLU A 230 -7.53 -13.88 0.58
N ARG A 231 -8.39 -13.05 1.22
CA ARG A 231 -7.93 -11.92 2.05
C ARG A 231 -7.08 -12.39 3.23
N ILE A 232 -7.51 -13.44 3.94
CA ILE A 232 -6.77 -14.01 5.07
C ILE A 232 -5.46 -14.65 4.61
N GLU A 233 -5.45 -15.36 3.48
CA GLU A 233 -4.22 -15.93 2.91
C GLU A 233 -3.20 -14.84 2.58
N HIS A 234 -3.63 -13.72 1.98
CA HIS A 234 -2.76 -12.56 1.74
C HIS A 234 -2.13 -12.05 3.06
N LEU A 235 -2.94 -11.88 4.10
CA LEU A 235 -2.45 -11.43 5.41
C LEU A 235 -1.48 -12.45 6.03
N ASP A 236 -1.75 -13.75 5.92
CA ASP A 236 -0.89 -14.82 6.44
C ASP A 236 0.48 -14.83 5.76
N ARG A 237 0.52 -14.74 4.44
CA ARG A 237 1.75 -14.65 3.66
C ARG A 237 2.55 -13.39 4.02
N THR A 238 1.88 -12.26 4.18
CA THR A 238 2.47 -10.99 4.58
C THR A 238 3.07 -11.06 5.99
N ARG A 239 2.34 -11.64 6.96
CA ARG A 239 2.81 -11.83 8.33
C ARG A 239 4.04 -12.74 8.39
N LYS A 240 4.03 -13.86 7.64
CA LYS A 240 5.18 -14.77 7.53
C LYS A 240 6.40 -14.09 6.92
N PHE A 241 6.22 -13.30 5.88
CA PHE A 241 7.30 -12.52 5.28
C PHE A 241 7.90 -11.52 6.27
N GLN A 242 7.06 -10.85 7.06
CA GLN A 242 7.54 -9.95 8.12
C GLN A 242 8.31 -10.71 9.20
N ASP A 243 7.87 -11.91 9.58
CA ASP A 243 8.61 -12.75 10.54
C ASP A 243 9.99 -13.15 10.02
N GLU A 244 10.07 -13.45 8.73
CA GLU A 244 11.34 -13.85 8.10
C GLU A 244 12.31 -12.67 7.95
N THR A 245 11.81 -11.49 7.59
CA THR A 245 12.67 -10.39 7.13
C THR A 245 12.73 -9.20 8.09
N GLY A 246 11.68 -8.97 8.86
CA GLY A 246 11.53 -7.73 9.65
C GLY A 246 11.44 -6.45 8.81
N GLY A 247 11.40 -6.55 7.46
CA GLY A 247 11.61 -5.44 6.54
C GLY A 247 10.37 -4.61 6.19
N LEU A 248 9.16 -5.03 6.61
CA LEU A 248 7.94 -4.30 6.28
C LEU A 248 7.69 -3.16 7.28
N VAL A 249 7.72 -1.92 6.79
CA VAL A 249 7.55 -0.72 7.63
C VAL A 249 6.07 -0.44 7.89
N SER A 250 5.19 -0.70 6.94
CA SER A 250 3.75 -0.46 7.06
C SER A 250 2.93 -1.35 6.15
N PHE A 251 1.67 -1.53 6.53
CA PHE A 251 0.61 -2.10 5.70
C PHE A 251 -0.40 -1.03 5.32
N LEU A 252 -0.86 -1.03 4.06
CA LEU A 252 -1.92 -0.17 3.56
C LEU A 252 -2.91 -0.99 2.73
N CYS A 253 -4.20 -0.89 3.09
CA CYS A 253 -5.28 -1.48 2.30
C CYS A 253 -6.05 -0.39 1.57
N TRP A 254 -6.22 -0.55 0.26
CA TRP A 254 -7.13 0.25 -0.56
C TRP A 254 -8.40 -0.53 -0.89
N THR A 255 -9.44 0.20 -1.28
CA THR A 255 -10.61 -0.41 -1.90
C THR A 255 -10.55 -0.25 -3.40
N PHE A 256 -10.92 -1.29 -4.12
CA PHE A 256 -11.03 -1.28 -5.57
C PHE A 256 -12.07 -0.24 -6.02
N LYS A 257 -11.70 0.51 -7.06
CA LYS A 257 -12.59 1.44 -7.75
C LYS A 257 -12.95 0.83 -9.11
N PRO A 258 -14.21 0.46 -9.32
CA PRO A 258 -14.61 -0.35 -10.48
C PRO A 258 -14.83 0.44 -11.78
N TYR A 259 -14.92 1.76 -11.71
CA TYR A 259 -15.33 2.57 -12.85
C TYR A 259 -14.29 2.53 -13.96
N PHE A 260 -14.76 2.36 -15.19
CA PHE A 260 -13.93 2.29 -16.40
C PHE A 260 -12.92 1.14 -16.45
N THR A 261 -13.01 0.18 -15.54
CA THR A 261 -12.23 -1.06 -15.58
C THR A 261 -12.94 -2.13 -16.42
N GLN A 262 -12.19 -3.14 -16.88
CA GLN A 262 -12.79 -4.23 -17.69
C GLN A 262 -13.68 -5.14 -16.85
N ILE A 263 -13.30 -5.38 -15.57
CA ILE A 263 -14.12 -6.24 -14.70
C ILE A 263 -15.35 -5.52 -14.15
N GLY A 264 -15.37 -4.18 -14.12
CA GLY A 264 -16.49 -3.44 -13.53
C GLY A 264 -16.73 -3.80 -12.06
N GLY A 265 -17.98 -3.73 -11.63
CA GLY A 265 -18.39 -4.13 -10.28
C GLY A 265 -19.03 -3.01 -9.46
N ILE A 266 -19.14 -3.22 -8.17
CA ILE A 266 -19.71 -2.28 -7.20
C ILE A 266 -18.67 -2.06 -6.10
N GLU A 267 -18.46 -0.81 -5.69
CA GLU A 267 -17.58 -0.50 -4.58
C GLU A 267 -18.08 -1.17 -3.30
N ILE A 268 -17.18 -1.75 -2.52
CA ILE A 268 -17.53 -2.24 -1.19
C ILE A 268 -17.89 -1.07 -0.27
N THR A 269 -18.69 -1.34 0.74
CA THR A 269 -19.08 -0.32 1.72
C THR A 269 -17.91 0.09 2.60
N THR A 270 -17.94 1.32 3.12
CA THR A 270 -16.97 1.75 4.13
C THR A 270 -17.01 0.82 5.37
N GLY A 271 -18.19 0.35 5.77
CA GLY A 271 -18.30 -0.61 6.87
C GLY A 271 -17.53 -1.90 6.64
N GLU A 272 -17.58 -2.46 5.44
CA GLU A 272 -16.80 -3.64 5.08
C GLU A 272 -15.30 -3.35 5.07
N TYR A 273 -14.91 -2.19 4.52
CA TYR A 273 -13.52 -1.73 4.56
C TYR A 273 -12.98 -1.61 6.00
N LEU A 274 -13.74 -0.99 6.88
CA LEU A 274 -13.33 -0.78 8.29
C LEU A 274 -13.20 -2.11 9.04
N ARG A 275 -14.13 -3.05 8.82
CA ARG A 275 -14.03 -4.41 9.38
C ARG A 275 -12.77 -5.12 8.90
N HIS A 276 -12.45 -5.01 7.60
CA HIS A 276 -11.23 -5.60 7.04
C HIS A 276 -9.98 -4.94 7.59
N LEU A 277 -9.99 -3.63 7.79
CA LEU A 277 -8.88 -2.88 8.39
C LEU A 277 -8.60 -3.35 9.82
N ALA A 278 -9.65 -3.52 10.64
CA ALA A 278 -9.52 -4.08 11.99
C ALA A 278 -8.96 -5.50 11.96
N LEU A 279 -9.50 -6.36 11.09
CA LEU A 279 -9.00 -7.72 10.93
C LEU A 279 -7.52 -7.72 10.53
N SER A 280 -7.13 -6.85 9.60
CA SER A 280 -5.74 -6.69 9.18
C SER A 280 -4.83 -6.27 10.34
N ARG A 281 -5.27 -5.30 11.20
CA ARG A 281 -4.50 -4.89 12.37
C ARG A 281 -4.34 -6.02 13.40
N ILE A 282 -5.41 -6.79 13.64
CA ILE A 282 -5.38 -7.92 14.58
C ILE A 282 -4.45 -9.01 14.06
N TYR A 283 -4.51 -9.31 12.76
CA TYR A 283 -3.75 -10.39 12.13
C TYR A 283 -2.27 -10.05 11.95
N LEU A 284 -1.97 -8.82 11.51
CA LEU A 284 -0.60 -8.32 11.27
C LEU A 284 0.00 -7.74 12.55
N ASP A 285 0.09 -8.57 13.58
CA ASP A 285 0.55 -8.21 14.92
C ASP A 285 2.05 -7.90 15.02
N ASN A 286 2.80 -8.11 13.95
CA ASN A 286 4.23 -7.86 13.79
C ASN A 286 4.57 -6.70 12.84
N ILE A 287 3.58 -6.01 12.25
CA ILE A 287 3.82 -4.83 11.42
C ILE A 287 3.53 -3.57 12.24
N PRO A 288 4.50 -2.64 12.38
CA PRO A 288 4.35 -1.52 13.29
C PRO A 288 3.25 -0.54 12.89
N ARG A 289 3.01 -0.31 11.58
CA ARG A 289 2.04 0.66 11.10
C ARG A 289 0.98 0.02 10.22
N VAL A 290 -0.27 0.35 10.50
CA VAL A 290 -1.41 0.03 9.63
C VAL A 290 -2.08 1.35 9.23
N ARG A 291 -2.14 1.59 7.92
CA ARG A 291 -2.61 2.85 7.36
C ARG A 291 -4.04 2.71 6.87
N THR A 292 -4.84 3.75 7.09
CA THR A 292 -6.16 3.88 6.46
C THR A 292 -6.09 4.76 5.21
N SER A 293 -6.89 4.48 4.18
CA SER A 293 -6.80 5.09 2.87
C SER A 293 -7.82 6.20 2.64
N VAL A 294 -7.40 7.45 2.82
CA VAL A 294 -8.20 8.62 2.43
C VAL A 294 -8.43 8.66 0.91
N LEU A 295 -7.47 8.18 0.11
CA LEU A 295 -7.56 8.14 -1.36
C LEU A 295 -8.80 7.38 -1.85
N THR A 296 -9.14 6.26 -1.21
CA THR A 296 -10.24 5.40 -1.69
C THR A 296 -11.51 5.48 -0.85
N GLN A 297 -11.44 5.99 0.38
CA GLN A 297 -12.58 6.10 1.29
C GLN A 297 -12.91 7.55 1.70
N ASN A 298 -12.20 8.53 1.16
CA ASN A 298 -12.34 9.96 1.49
C ASN A 298 -12.23 10.19 3.03
N ALA A 299 -12.92 11.19 3.56
CA ALA A 299 -12.93 11.50 4.99
C ALA A 299 -13.37 10.32 5.88
N ARG A 300 -14.20 9.42 5.37
CA ARG A 300 -14.65 8.25 6.13
C ARG A 300 -13.54 7.24 6.41
N ALA A 301 -12.42 7.30 5.67
CA ALA A 301 -11.23 6.53 6.00
C ALA A 301 -10.75 6.77 7.44
N LEU A 302 -10.93 7.99 7.96
CA LEU A 302 -10.45 8.37 9.28
C LEU A 302 -11.18 7.64 10.41
N GLU A 303 -12.41 7.12 10.18
CA GLU A 303 -13.06 6.18 11.10
C GLU A 303 -12.17 4.93 11.32
N GLY A 304 -11.26 4.61 10.39
CA GLY A 304 -10.27 3.53 10.52
C GLY A 304 -9.32 3.66 11.71
N LEU A 305 -9.12 4.87 12.23
CA LEU A 305 -8.36 5.11 13.47
C LEU A 305 -9.01 4.41 14.68
N LEU A 306 -10.33 4.29 14.70
CA LEU A 306 -11.08 3.52 15.71
C LEU A 306 -10.98 2.00 15.44
N TYR A 307 -10.60 1.60 14.23
CA TYR A 307 -10.43 0.21 13.81
C TYR A 307 -8.96 -0.22 13.78
N GLY A 308 -8.10 0.44 14.55
CA GLY A 308 -6.71 0.04 14.78
C GLY A 308 -5.70 0.59 13.77
N ALA A 309 -6.08 1.46 12.85
CA ALA A 309 -5.12 2.24 12.09
C ALA A 309 -4.39 3.25 12.99
N ASP A 310 -3.16 3.60 12.60
CA ASP A 310 -2.31 4.54 13.32
C ASP A 310 -1.74 5.65 12.41
N ASP A 311 -1.96 5.53 11.10
CA ASP A 311 -1.36 6.41 10.10
C ASP A 311 -2.31 6.57 8.89
N PHE A 312 -2.23 7.72 8.20
CA PHE A 312 -2.96 7.97 6.95
C PHE A 312 -2.21 8.92 6.03
N ASP A 313 -2.56 8.91 4.77
CA ASP A 313 -2.06 9.87 3.79
C ASP A 313 -3.16 10.86 3.37
N LEU A 314 -2.74 12.10 3.14
CA LEU A 314 -3.52 13.15 2.51
C LEU A 314 -3.02 13.26 1.07
N PRO A 315 -3.72 12.65 0.11
CA PRO A 315 -3.26 12.61 -1.27
C PRO A 315 -3.49 13.95 -1.97
N ILE A 316 -2.53 14.35 -2.83
CA ILE A 316 -2.67 15.50 -3.73
C ILE A 316 -3.15 15.05 -5.10
N GLU A 317 -2.63 13.93 -5.59
CA GLU A 317 -2.91 13.38 -6.91
C GLU A 317 -2.65 11.88 -6.94
N ASP A 318 -3.46 11.13 -7.64
CA ASP A 318 -3.21 9.77 -8.13
C ASP A 318 -4.10 9.49 -9.35
N GLU A 319 -3.52 9.61 -10.53
CA GLU A 319 -4.28 9.47 -11.77
C GLU A 319 -4.82 8.04 -11.96
N VAL A 320 -4.10 7.01 -11.49
CA VAL A 320 -4.53 5.62 -11.57
C VAL A 320 -5.89 5.43 -10.90
N THR A 321 -6.00 5.88 -9.66
CA THR A 321 -7.23 5.71 -8.87
C THR A 321 -8.32 6.71 -9.29
N GLN A 322 -7.93 7.94 -9.67
CA GLN A 322 -8.87 8.95 -10.16
C GLN A 322 -9.53 8.53 -11.50
N LYS A 323 -8.79 7.90 -12.41
CA LYS A 323 -9.35 7.32 -13.64
C LYS A 323 -10.38 6.24 -13.35
N ALA A 324 -10.26 5.54 -12.25
CA ALA A 324 -11.20 4.53 -11.79
C ALA A 324 -12.31 5.12 -10.87
N GLY A 325 -12.43 6.44 -10.76
CA GLY A 325 -13.53 7.12 -10.06
C GLY A 325 -13.24 7.65 -8.67
N ALA A 326 -12.00 7.55 -8.16
CA ALA A 326 -11.65 8.19 -6.89
C ALA A 326 -11.66 9.72 -7.03
N THR A 327 -12.02 10.40 -5.93
CA THR A 327 -11.96 11.86 -5.83
C THR A 327 -10.99 12.26 -4.72
N ILE A 328 -10.20 13.29 -4.98
CA ILE A 328 -9.22 13.82 -4.03
C ILE A 328 -9.65 15.20 -3.58
N SER A 329 -9.63 15.43 -2.27
CA SER A 329 -9.86 16.72 -1.64
C SER A 329 -8.54 17.29 -1.10
N LEU A 330 -8.23 18.52 -1.45
CA LEU A 330 -7.07 19.24 -0.89
C LEU A 330 -7.39 19.99 0.42
N LYS A 331 -8.55 19.75 1.01
CA LYS A 331 -8.96 20.35 2.28
C LYS A 331 -8.36 19.58 3.46
N PHE A 332 -7.07 19.66 3.61
CA PHE A 332 -6.32 18.86 4.59
C PHE A 332 -6.74 19.16 6.04
N ASP A 333 -6.99 20.44 6.36
CA ASP A 333 -7.43 20.82 7.70
C ASP A 333 -8.78 20.18 8.08
N GLU A 334 -9.73 20.09 7.13
CA GLU A 334 -11.00 19.41 7.37
C GLU A 334 -10.78 17.91 7.69
N MET A 335 -9.83 17.25 7.03
CA MET A 335 -9.48 15.86 7.31
C MET A 335 -8.83 15.72 8.71
N LEU A 336 -7.93 16.63 9.06
CA LEU A 336 -7.29 16.63 10.37
C LEU A 336 -8.31 16.90 11.49
N ASP A 337 -9.32 17.76 11.26
CA ASP A 337 -10.39 18.02 12.20
C ASP A 337 -11.29 16.80 12.40
N VAL A 338 -11.54 16.01 11.37
CA VAL A 338 -12.23 14.70 11.52
C VAL A 338 -11.41 13.78 12.43
N ALA A 339 -10.11 13.64 12.26
CA ALA A 339 -9.28 12.81 13.13
C ALA A 339 -9.33 13.32 14.59
N ARG A 340 -9.26 14.65 14.80
CA ARG A 340 -9.40 15.26 16.15
C ARG A 340 -10.76 15.00 16.77
N SER A 341 -11.83 15.09 15.99
CA SER A 341 -13.21 14.82 16.48
C SER A 341 -13.42 13.36 16.92
N LEU A 342 -12.62 12.44 16.37
CA LEU A 342 -12.58 11.02 16.77
C LEU A 342 -11.70 10.77 18.02
N GLY A 343 -11.10 11.82 18.61
CA GLY A 343 -10.27 11.72 19.81
C GLY A 343 -8.79 11.45 19.55
N PHE A 344 -8.32 11.65 18.31
CA PHE A 344 -6.91 11.48 17.97
C PHE A 344 -6.17 12.80 17.81
N THR A 345 -4.86 12.78 18.13
CA THR A 345 -3.95 13.90 17.89
C THR A 345 -3.10 13.57 16.67
N PRO A 346 -3.42 14.12 15.48
CA PRO A 346 -2.65 13.89 14.27
C PRO A 346 -1.32 14.64 14.30
N THR A 347 -0.22 13.97 14.01
CA THR A 347 1.13 14.53 13.92
C THR A 347 1.70 14.26 12.53
N TYR A 348 2.27 15.29 11.90
CA TYR A 348 2.91 15.13 10.60
C TYR A 348 4.12 14.21 10.68
N ARG A 349 4.23 13.26 9.76
CA ARG A 349 5.31 12.31 9.68
C ARG A 349 6.19 12.58 8.47
N HIS A 350 7.35 13.16 8.71
CA HIS A 350 8.38 13.38 7.70
C HIS A 350 9.08 12.07 7.36
N VAL A 351 8.80 11.50 6.19
CA VAL A 351 9.38 10.20 5.78
C VAL A 351 10.89 10.31 5.54
N ALA A 352 11.35 11.42 4.98
CA ALA A 352 12.79 11.67 4.75
C ALA A 352 13.63 11.72 6.03
N ARG A 353 13.00 12.07 7.17
CA ARG A 353 13.70 12.25 8.47
C ARG A 353 13.54 11.07 9.41
N GLN A 354 12.94 9.97 8.97
CA GLN A 354 12.84 8.78 9.81
C GLN A 354 14.22 8.12 9.98
N PRO A 355 14.52 7.60 11.19
CA PRO A 355 15.74 6.82 11.38
C PRO A 355 15.75 5.66 10.38
N ARG A 356 16.89 5.45 9.74
CA ARG A 356 17.10 4.26 8.90
C ARG A 356 17.08 3.05 9.83
N THR A 357 16.12 2.15 9.65
CA THR A 357 16.07 0.86 10.35
C THR A 357 17.16 -0.06 9.83
#